data_94d8b316f21e7dab8c86e1e0518bd182
#
_entry.id   94d8b316f21e7dab8c86e1e0518bd182
#
_cell.length_a   1.000
_cell.length_b   1.000
_cell.length_c   1.000
_cell.angle_alpha   90.00
_cell.angle_beta   90.00
_cell.angle_gamma   90.00
#
_symmetry.space_group_name_H-M   'P 1'
#
loop_
_entity.id
_entity.type
_entity.pdbx_description
1 polymer ?
#
loop_
_entity_poly.entity_id
_entity_poly.type
_entity_poly.pdbx_seq_one_letter_code
_entity_poly.pdbx_strand_id
1 'polypeptide(L)'
;MEPQYSCPTPFGTVQLHRAHVDRTGTLQAWDGADLLLLDHVKALDPTPGSRILVIGDTFGALTTALSSFGVVVMSDSAVSERAIKENLARNPEIATGQDVTFVDASLERGALVVAVGGPVDLVVWNVGRTTESVSHAASLLNALGRGTTIVLAAGLDKNLPPRTGDILRGVGEVTTHPGRRKAHVFDVRPFAGESSFRSAEPAKVPEVVVAEHGLVMHGGPGVFSSDRFDLGTRLLAGQIASRAESLGVVRTVVDLGCGNGALGILALRHFPEASVHFLDDSRTAVATARRNILANAPKSVDRAYFLCADVFGDAWTEPIDLVLCNPPFHHTKAMSDEVAWQMFVQSHRNLAPGGELWVVGNRHLGYHAKLSRLFGNVRQLDAHPKFVVLASTR
;
A
#
# COMPACT_ATOMS: atom_id res chain seq x y z
N MET A 1 -7.23 25.85 5.64
CA MET A 1 -8.38 24.94 5.72
C MET A 1 -8.14 23.82 4.72
N GLU A 2 -8.14 22.58 5.18
CA GLU A 2 -8.08 21.44 4.28
C GLU A 2 -9.35 21.40 3.43
N PRO A 3 -9.24 21.06 2.13
CA PRO A 3 -10.42 20.96 1.28
C PRO A 3 -11.32 19.83 1.77
N GLN A 4 -12.52 20.17 2.20
CA GLN A 4 -13.56 19.23 2.59
C GLN A 4 -14.41 18.90 1.37
N TYR A 5 -14.61 17.62 1.08
CA TYR A 5 -15.38 17.15 -0.05
C TYR A 5 -16.68 16.49 0.43
N SER A 6 -17.82 17.01 0.00
CA SER A 6 -19.13 16.38 0.21
C SER A 6 -19.38 15.35 -0.88
N CYS A 7 -19.44 14.07 -0.50
CA CYS A 7 -19.76 12.97 -1.39
C CYS A 7 -21.22 12.57 -1.25
N PRO A 8 -22.06 12.80 -2.23
CA PRO A 8 -23.44 12.33 -2.20
C PRO A 8 -23.47 10.82 -2.45
N THR A 9 -24.03 10.07 -1.50
CA THR A 9 -24.20 8.61 -1.60
C THR A 9 -25.66 8.22 -1.42
N PRO A 10 -26.07 7.00 -1.84
CA PRO A 10 -27.43 6.50 -1.59
C PRO A 10 -27.77 6.31 -0.09
N PHE A 11 -26.78 6.38 0.79
CA PHE A 11 -26.89 6.22 2.24
C PHE A 11 -26.80 7.55 3.00
N GLY A 12 -26.71 8.67 2.30
CA GLY A 12 -26.54 10.01 2.85
C GLY A 12 -25.31 10.71 2.26
N THR A 13 -25.15 11.99 2.57
CA THR A 13 -23.97 12.75 2.13
C THR A 13 -22.86 12.61 3.14
N VAL A 14 -21.72 12.02 2.75
CA VAL A 14 -20.54 11.86 3.61
C VAL A 14 -19.53 12.98 3.36
N GLN A 15 -18.90 13.46 4.44
CA GLN A 15 -17.85 14.46 4.41
C GLN A 15 -16.49 13.76 4.42
N LEU A 16 -15.71 13.90 3.36
CA LEU A 16 -14.46 13.16 3.19
C LEU A 16 -13.27 14.11 3.03
N HIS A 17 -12.14 13.69 3.59
CA HIS A 17 -10.84 14.30 3.41
C HIS A 17 -9.86 13.28 2.83
N ARG A 18 -8.88 13.75 2.08
CA ARG A 18 -7.76 12.95 1.64
C ARG A 18 -6.67 12.96 2.71
N ALA A 19 -5.96 11.84 2.87
CA ALA A 19 -4.82 11.75 3.79
C ALA A 19 -3.69 12.72 3.41
N HIS A 20 -3.52 13.00 2.12
CA HIS A 20 -2.54 13.97 1.62
C HIS A 20 -3.26 15.11 0.91
N VAL A 21 -2.88 16.33 1.25
CA VAL A 21 -3.47 17.54 0.68
C VAL A 21 -3.13 17.64 -0.80
N ASP A 22 -4.17 17.61 -1.64
CA ASP A 22 -4.02 17.98 -3.04
C ASP A 22 -3.96 19.51 -3.14
N ARG A 23 -2.78 20.06 -3.41
CA ARG A 23 -2.57 21.50 -3.57
C ARG A 23 -3.36 22.12 -4.72
N THR A 24 -3.81 21.30 -5.66
CA THR A 24 -4.64 21.74 -6.79
C THR A 24 -6.13 21.75 -6.46
N GLY A 25 -6.55 21.07 -5.39
CA GLY A 25 -7.94 20.93 -4.97
C GLY A 25 -8.82 20.17 -5.98
N THR A 26 -8.20 19.46 -6.94
CA THR A 26 -8.92 18.81 -8.04
C THR A 26 -9.20 17.32 -7.80
N LEU A 27 -8.50 16.69 -6.84
CA LEU A 27 -8.62 15.28 -6.57
C LEU A 27 -9.65 15.03 -5.47
N GLN A 28 -10.71 14.30 -5.80
CA GLN A 28 -11.74 13.87 -4.84
C GLN A 28 -11.23 12.72 -3.96
N ALA A 29 -11.84 12.57 -2.78
CA ALA A 29 -11.56 11.46 -1.84
C ALA A 29 -12.36 10.17 -2.17
N TRP A 30 -12.99 10.11 -3.33
CA TRP A 30 -13.71 8.95 -3.88
C TRP A 30 -13.61 8.94 -5.40
N ASP A 31 -13.99 7.85 -6.00
CA ASP A 31 -14.07 7.73 -7.45
C ASP A 31 -15.40 7.15 -7.97
N GLY A 32 -15.49 6.94 -9.28
CA GLY A 32 -16.70 6.44 -9.91
C GLY A 32 -17.02 4.98 -9.52
N ALA A 33 -16.02 4.19 -9.15
CA ALA A 33 -16.21 2.82 -8.73
C ALA A 33 -16.82 2.76 -7.31
N ASP A 34 -16.38 3.63 -6.39
CA ASP A 34 -16.96 3.73 -5.04
C ASP A 34 -18.47 4.03 -5.11
N LEU A 35 -18.82 5.08 -5.88
CA LEU A 35 -20.24 5.46 -6.03
C LEU A 35 -21.07 4.37 -6.71
N LEU A 36 -20.51 3.68 -7.69
CA LEU A 36 -21.19 2.62 -8.40
C LEU A 36 -21.39 1.39 -7.52
N LEU A 37 -20.44 1.05 -6.66
CA LEU A 37 -20.57 0.02 -5.63
C LEU A 37 -21.71 0.36 -4.65
N LEU A 38 -21.74 1.60 -4.13
CA LEU A 38 -22.77 2.05 -3.21
C LEU A 38 -24.18 2.03 -3.84
N ASP A 39 -24.30 2.40 -5.13
CA ASP A 39 -25.57 2.29 -5.87
C ASP A 39 -26.04 0.83 -5.94
N HIS A 40 -25.13 -0.14 -6.16
CA HIS A 40 -25.46 -1.57 -6.21
C HIS A 40 -25.76 -2.15 -4.82
N VAL A 41 -25.04 -1.75 -3.78
CA VAL A 41 -25.36 -2.14 -2.39
C VAL A 41 -26.75 -1.67 -2.02
N LYS A 42 -27.12 -0.43 -2.38
CA LYS A 42 -28.45 0.11 -2.13
C LYS A 42 -29.55 -0.69 -2.85
N ALA A 43 -29.28 -1.12 -4.08
CA ALA A 43 -30.21 -1.94 -4.85
C ALA A 43 -30.38 -3.37 -4.32
N LEU A 44 -29.34 -3.92 -3.66
CA LEU A 44 -29.41 -5.22 -2.97
C LEU A 44 -30.20 -5.14 -1.67
N ASP A 45 -30.34 -3.96 -1.09
CA ASP A 45 -31.09 -3.69 0.16
C ASP A 45 -30.72 -4.66 1.30
N PRO A 46 -29.42 -4.69 1.73
CA PRO A 46 -29.00 -5.62 2.79
C PRO A 46 -29.76 -5.34 4.09
N THR A 47 -30.08 -6.41 4.82
CA THR A 47 -30.80 -6.29 6.08
C THR A 47 -29.98 -5.58 7.16
N PRO A 48 -30.63 -4.86 8.10
CA PRO A 48 -29.94 -4.32 9.27
C PRO A 48 -29.18 -5.42 10.03
N GLY A 49 -27.89 -5.16 10.33
CA GLY A 49 -27.02 -6.14 10.98
C GLY A 49 -26.26 -7.06 10.01
N SER A 50 -26.45 -6.93 8.69
CA SER A 50 -25.60 -7.61 7.70
C SER A 50 -24.15 -7.27 7.93
N ARG A 51 -23.27 -8.28 7.80
CA ARG A 51 -21.81 -8.10 7.89
C ARG A 51 -21.26 -7.86 6.50
N ILE A 52 -20.59 -6.71 6.34
CA ILE A 52 -20.05 -6.26 5.06
C ILE A 52 -18.52 -6.19 5.16
N LEU A 53 -17.82 -6.93 4.29
CA LEU A 53 -16.38 -6.80 4.11
C LEU A 53 -16.12 -5.76 3.03
N VAL A 54 -15.40 -4.70 3.39
CA VAL A 54 -14.96 -3.64 2.47
C VAL A 54 -13.50 -3.84 2.13
N ILE A 55 -13.16 -3.87 0.84
CA ILE A 55 -11.80 -4.05 0.32
C ILE A 55 -11.47 -2.90 -0.63
N GLY A 56 -10.28 -2.31 -0.48
CA GLY A 56 -9.77 -1.28 -1.40
C GLY A 56 -10.38 0.10 -1.22
N ASP A 57 -11.00 0.38 -0.06
CA ASP A 57 -11.44 1.73 0.30
C ASP A 57 -10.23 2.59 0.67
N THR A 58 -9.96 3.63 -0.12
CA THR A 58 -8.75 4.44 0.05
C THR A 58 -8.92 5.55 1.10
N PHE A 59 -10.11 6.17 1.15
CA PHE A 59 -10.37 7.32 2.02
C PHE A 59 -11.66 7.20 2.83
N GLY A 60 -12.31 6.04 2.81
CA GLY A 60 -13.48 5.78 3.63
C GLY A 60 -14.82 6.14 2.98
N ALA A 61 -14.89 6.30 1.67
CA ALA A 61 -16.16 6.55 0.99
C ALA A 61 -17.14 5.38 1.15
N LEU A 62 -16.66 4.16 0.95
CA LEU A 62 -17.44 2.95 1.14
C LEU A 62 -17.72 2.68 2.61
N THR A 63 -16.67 2.70 3.41
CA THR A 63 -16.75 2.38 4.85
C THR A 63 -17.67 3.34 5.59
N THR A 64 -17.54 4.65 5.36
CA THR A 64 -18.38 5.64 6.05
C THR A 64 -19.83 5.53 5.62
N ALA A 65 -20.11 5.39 4.32
CA ALA A 65 -21.49 5.26 3.83
C ALA A 65 -22.19 3.98 4.33
N LEU A 66 -21.42 2.91 4.58
CA LEU A 66 -21.95 1.62 5.01
C LEU A 66 -21.84 1.37 6.52
N SER A 67 -21.36 2.36 7.30
CA SER A 67 -21.05 2.19 8.73
C SER A 67 -22.25 1.87 9.63
N SER A 68 -23.48 2.01 9.14
CA SER A 68 -24.70 1.52 9.83
C SER A 68 -24.84 -0.01 9.83
N PHE A 69 -24.03 -0.72 9.03
CA PHE A 69 -23.93 -2.18 8.99
C PHE A 69 -22.71 -2.66 9.80
N GLY A 70 -22.57 -3.97 10.00
CA GLY A 70 -21.39 -4.58 10.61
C GLY A 70 -20.20 -4.57 9.64
N VAL A 71 -19.46 -3.46 9.55
CA VAL A 71 -18.38 -3.29 8.57
C VAL A 71 -17.06 -3.83 9.07
N VAL A 72 -16.45 -4.68 8.24
CA VAL A 72 -15.05 -5.11 8.37
C VAL A 72 -14.26 -4.54 7.20
N VAL A 73 -13.20 -3.81 7.46
CA VAL A 73 -12.32 -3.20 6.44
C VAL A 73 -11.05 -4.01 6.31
N MET A 74 -10.80 -4.58 5.14
CA MET A 74 -9.53 -5.21 4.82
C MET A 74 -8.64 -4.18 4.12
N SER A 75 -7.60 -3.72 4.83
CA SER A 75 -6.67 -2.70 4.34
C SER A 75 -5.22 -3.18 4.33
N ASP A 76 -4.51 -2.86 3.25
CA ASP A 76 -3.05 -3.02 3.13
C ASP A 76 -2.29 -1.74 3.50
N SER A 77 -2.98 -0.59 3.51
CA SER A 77 -2.37 0.74 3.65
C SER A 77 -2.65 1.36 5.01
N ALA A 78 -1.59 1.75 5.72
CA ALA A 78 -1.68 2.51 6.97
C ALA A 78 -2.27 3.91 6.74
N VAL A 79 -1.96 4.54 5.60
CA VAL A 79 -2.52 5.84 5.18
C VAL A 79 -4.03 5.73 4.95
N SER A 80 -4.47 4.69 4.25
CA SER A 80 -5.90 4.45 4.02
C SER A 80 -6.64 4.20 5.33
N GLU A 81 -6.09 3.36 6.20
CA GLU A 81 -6.70 3.06 7.50
C GLU A 81 -6.85 4.34 8.37
N ARG A 82 -5.82 5.18 8.42
CA ARG A 82 -5.89 6.47 9.12
C ARG A 82 -6.95 7.38 8.50
N ALA A 83 -6.96 7.54 7.18
CA ALA A 83 -7.94 8.37 6.48
C ALA A 83 -9.39 7.90 6.72
N ILE A 84 -9.63 6.59 6.69
CA ILE A 84 -10.95 6.00 6.98
C ILE A 84 -11.38 6.34 8.41
N LYS A 85 -10.50 6.14 9.42
CA LYS A 85 -10.79 6.45 10.83
C LYS A 85 -11.11 7.94 11.04
N GLU A 86 -10.33 8.83 10.43
CA GLU A 86 -10.55 10.26 10.48
C GLU A 86 -11.87 10.67 9.82
N ASN A 87 -12.20 10.08 8.68
CA ASN A 87 -13.45 10.37 7.96
C ASN A 87 -14.68 9.77 8.66
N LEU A 88 -14.58 8.61 9.29
CA LEU A 88 -15.63 8.10 10.18
C LEU A 88 -15.93 9.07 11.32
N ALA A 89 -14.90 9.59 11.98
CA ALA A 89 -15.05 10.55 13.09
C ALA A 89 -15.69 11.89 12.66
N ARG A 90 -15.58 12.25 11.36
CA ARG A 90 -16.20 13.46 10.79
C ARG A 90 -17.67 13.30 10.40
N ASN A 91 -18.19 12.08 10.43
CA ASN A 91 -19.57 11.76 10.02
C ASN A 91 -20.36 11.05 11.13
N PRO A 92 -20.46 11.61 12.34
CA PRO A 92 -21.08 10.95 13.49
C PRO A 92 -22.58 10.67 13.27
N GLU A 93 -23.25 11.44 12.42
CA GLU A 93 -24.68 11.27 12.09
C GLU A 93 -24.95 10.05 11.18
N ILE A 94 -23.93 9.59 10.43
CA ILE A 94 -24.01 8.41 9.56
C ILE A 94 -23.36 7.21 10.26
N ALA A 95 -22.23 7.44 10.93
CA ALA A 95 -21.49 6.42 11.69
C ALA A 95 -22.17 6.12 13.03
N THR A 96 -23.46 5.80 13.01
CA THR A 96 -24.28 5.60 14.21
C THR A 96 -24.09 4.21 14.84
N GLY A 97 -22.96 3.96 15.49
CA GLY A 97 -22.93 3.01 16.60
C GLY A 97 -22.55 1.56 16.31
N GLN A 98 -21.98 1.20 15.17
CA GLN A 98 -21.29 -0.09 15.03
C GLN A 98 -19.78 0.15 14.91
N ASP A 99 -19.00 -0.58 15.70
CA ASP A 99 -17.54 -0.52 15.61
C ASP A 99 -17.09 -1.08 14.25
N VAL A 100 -16.39 -0.25 13.47
CA VAL A 100 -15.73 -0.69 12.24
C VAL A 100 -14.46 -1.45 12.61
N THR A 101 -14.40 -2.71 12.21
CA THR A 101 -13.23 -3.57 12.46
C THR A 101 -12.24 -3.44 11.31
N PHE A 102 -10.95 -3.24 11.62
CA PHE A 102 -9.87 -3.21 10.62
C PHE A 102 -9.09 -4.51 10.65
N VAL A 103 -8.83 -5.06 9.47
CA VAL A 103 -8.12 -6.33 9.28
C VAL A 103 -6.95 -6.11 8.34
N ASP A 104 -5.80 -6.67 8.72
CA ASP A 104 -4.56 -6.62 7.95
C ASP A 104 -4.66 -7.50 6.69
N ALA A 105 -4.52 -6.88 5.52
CA ALA A 105 -4.59 -7.57 4.23
C ALA A 105 -3.35 -8.45 3.95
N SER A 106 -2.27 -8.31 4.70
CA SER A 106 -1.06 -9.15 4.56
C SER A 106 -1.16 -10.50 5.29
N LEU A 107 -2.23 -10.72 6.07
CA LEU A 107 -2.43 -11.96 6.80
C LEU A 107 -2.58 -13.14 5.86
N GLU A 108 -1.99 -14.27 6.25
CA GLU A 108 -2.26 -15.54 5.58
C GLU A 108 -3.73 -15.96 5.73
N ARG A 109 -4.21 -16.75 4.77
CA ARG A 109 -5.61 -17.16 4.65
C ARG A 109 -6.27 -17.58 5.97
N GLY A 110 -5.59 -18.43 6.76
CA GLY A 110 -6.14 -18.92 8.04
C GLY A 110 -6.29 -17.81 9.08
N ALA A 111 -5.26 -16.97 9.24
CA ALA A 111 -5.27 -15.84 10.15
C ALA A 111 -6.30 -14.78 9.74
N LEU A 112 -6.47 -14.55 8.44
CA LEU A 112 -7.46 -13.63 7.90
C LEU A 112 -8.88 -14.05 8.27
N VAL A 113 -9.24 -15.32 8.11
CA VAL A 113 -10.57 -15.84 8.49
C VAL A 113 -10.87 -15.60 9.97
N VAL A 114 -9.86 -15.82 10.83
CA VAL A 114 -9.99 -15.55 12.28
C VAL A 114 -10.13 -14.05 12.53
N ALA A 115 -9.32 -13.22 11.88
CA ALA A 115 -9.34 -11.76 12.06
C ALA A 115 -10.67 -11.13 11.57
N VAL A 116 -11.24 -11.64 10.49
CA VAL A 116 -12.58 -11.21 10.02
C VAL A 116 -13.65 -11.59 11.04
N GLY A 117 -13.46 -12.62 11.85
CA GLY A 117 -14.35 -12.95 12.97
C GLY A 117 -15.66 -13.63 12.58
N GLY A 118 -15.70 -14.29 11.42
CA GLY A 118 -16.86 -15.09 10.99
C GLY A 118 -17.33 -14.80 9.56
N PRO A 119 -18.42 -15.42 9.11
CA PRO A 119 -18.93 -15.25 7.75
C PRO A 119 -19.38 -13.80 7.50
N VAL A 120 -19.24 -13.37 6.25
CA VAL A 120 -19.73 -12.08 5.75
C VAL A 120 -20.88 -12.32 4.76
N ASP A 121 -21.85 -11.41 4.77
CA ASP A 121 -23.03 -11.49 3.89
C ASP A 121 -22.75 -10.85 2.54
N LEU A 122 -21.96 -9.78 2.56
CA LEU A 122 -21.61 -8.99 1.37
C LEU A 122 -20.14 -8.61 1.39
N VAL A 123 -19.49 -8.69 0.24
CA VAL A 123 -18.17 -8.11 -0.01
C VAL A 123 -18.33 -6.92 -0.96
N VAL A 124 -17.81 -5.77 -0.58
CA VAL A 124 -17.78 -4.55 -1.40
C VAL A 124 -16.31 -4.23 -1.70
N TRP A 125 -15.91 -4.41 -2.94
CA TRP A 125 -14.51 -4.39 -3.33
C TRP A 125 -14.23 -3.37 -4.43
N ASN A 126 -13.53 -2.29 -4.10
CA ASN A 126 -12.90 -1.42 -5.10
C ASN A 126 -11.60 -2.09 -5.57
N VAL A 127 -11.60 -2.55 -6.82
CA VAL A 127 -10.57 -3.44 -7.37
C VAL A 127 -9.25 -2.71 -7.57
N GLY A 128 -8.17 -3.32 -7.10
CA GLY A 128 -6.81 -2.81 -7.27
C GLY A 128 -6.35 -2.77 -8.74
N ARG A 129 -5.21 -2.10 -8.98
CA ARG A 129 -4.70 -1.78 -10.33
C ARG A 129 -3.83 -2.87 -10.95
N THR A 130 -3.43 -3.89 -10.19
CA THR A 130 -2.55 -4.95 -10.68
C THR A 130 -3.26 -6.30 -10.69
N THR A 131 -2.93 -7.13 -11.67
CA THR A 131 -3.47 -8.50 -11.77
C THR A 131 -3.14 -9.31 -10.54
N GLU A 132 -1.94 -9.12 -9.98
CA GLU A 132 -1.46 -9.82 -8.78
C GLU A 132 -2.30 -9.44 -7.55
N SER A 133 -2.59 -8.15 -7.34
CA SER A 133 -3.46 -7.70 -6.23
C SER A 133 -4.87 -8.25 -6.36
N VAL A 134 -5.41 -8.27 -7.59
CA VAL A 134 -6.75 -8.83 -7.86
C VAL A 134 -6.77 -10.34 -7.59
N SER A 135 -5.78 -11.08 -8.09
CA SER A 135 -5.67 -12.52 -7.87
C SER A 135 -5.52 -12.86 -6.39
N HIS A 136 -4.72 -12.07 -5.67
CA HIS A 136 -4.52 -12.25 -4.22
C HIS A 136 -5.84 -12.03 -3.47
N ALA A 137 -6.50 -10.88 -3.65
CA ALA A 137 -7.78 -10.60 -3.00
C ALA A 137 -8.84 -11.66 -3.34
N ALA A 138 -8.95 -12.06 -4.61
CA ALA A 138 -9.85 -13.12 -5.04
C ALA A 138 -9.57 -14.46 -4.34
N SER A 139 -8.29 -14.81 -4.13
CA SER A 139 -7.92 -16.03 -3.38
C SER A 139 -8.35 -16.00 -1.91
N LEU A 140 -8.36 -14.82 -1.30
CA LEU A 140 -8.82 -14.63 0.07
C LEU A 140 -10.34 -14.73 0.19
N LEU A 141 -11.10 -14.26 -0.81
CA LEU A 141 -12.55 -14.31 -0.82
C LEU A 141 -13.09 -15.74 -0.72
N ASN A 142 -12.41 -16.72 -1.29
CA ASN A 142 -12.78 -18.12 -1.16
C ASN A 142 -12.70 -18.67 0.26
N ALA A 143 -11.86 -18.06 1.10
CA ALA A 143 -11.77 -18.44 2.50
C ALA A 143 -12.88 -17.82 3.35
N LEU A 144 -13.39 -16.67 2.93
CA LEU A 144 -14.33 -15.85 3.69
C LEU A 144 -15.79 -16.07 3.23
N GLY A 145 -16.00 -16.45 1.96
CA GLY A 145 -17.34 -16.64 1.38
C GLY A 145 -17.90 -18.01 1.72
N ARG A 146 -19.17 -18.04 2.15
CA ARG A 146 -20.02 -19.23 2.16
C ARG A 146 -21.14 -19.00 1.16
N GLY A 147 -21.77 -20.03 0.65
CA GLY A 147 -22.67 -20.04 -0.53
C GLY A 147 -23.80 -18.99 -0.60
N THR A 148 -23.94 -18.13 0.42
CA THR A 148 -24.88 -17.00 0.44
C THR A 148 -24.20 -15.63 0.31
N THR A 149 -22.87 -15.58 0.39
CA THR A 149 -22.11 -14.31 0.27
C THR A 149 -22.21 -13.77 -1.16
N ILE A 150 -22.52 -12.48 -1.29
CA ILE A 150 -22.46 -11.77 -2.57
C ILE A 150 -21.14 -10.98 -2.61
N VAL A 151 -20.47 -10.95 -3.76
CA VAL A 151 -19.29 -10.10 -3.95
C VAL A 151 -19.60 -9.07 -5.04
N LEU A 152 -19.61 -7.80 -4.66
CA LEU A 152 -19.65 -6.67 -5.59
C LEU A 152 -18.22 -6.14 -5.77
N ALA A 153 -17.66 -6.33 -6.96
CA ALA A 153 -16.35 -5.83 -7.30
C ALA A 153 -16.46 -4.76 -8.37
N ALA A 154 -15.83 -3.59 -8.20
CA ALA A 154 -15.81 -2.54 -9.21
C ALA A 154 -14.43 -1.91 -9.36
N GLY A 155 -14.17 -1.34 -10.52
CA GLY A 155 -12.97 -0.57 -10.79
C GLY A 155 -13.17 0.44 -11.91
N LEU A 156 -12.36 1.49 -11.90
CA LEU A 156 -12.33 2.46 -13.01
C LEU A 156 -11.78 1.79 -14.27
N ASP A 157 -12.42 2.03 -15.43
CA ASP A 157 -12.05 1.44 -16.73
C ASP A 157 -10.55 1.57 -17.05
N LYS A 158 -9.98 2.73 -16.77
CA LYS A 158 -8.56 3.02 -17.02
C LYS A 158 -7.58 2.30 -16.07
N ASN A 159 -8.09 1.79 -14.93
CA ASN A 159 -7.28 1.19 -13.87
C ASN A 159 -7.55 -0.31 -13.72
N LEU A 160 -8.67 -0.79 -14.26
CA LEU A 160 -9.11 -2.17 -14.11
C LEU A 160 -8.18 -3.11 -14.91
N PRO A 161 -7.52 -4.10 -14.26
CA PRO A 161 -6.68 -5.05 -14.97
C PRO A 161 -7.49 -5.84 -16.02
N PRO A 162 -6.96 -6.07 -17.23
CA PRO A 162 -7.71 -6.74 -18.32
C PRO A 162 -8.25 -8.12 -17.95
N ARG A 163 -7.57 -8.84 -17.06
CA ARG A 163 -7.96 -10.21 -16.63
C ARG A 163 -8.89 -10.26 -15.41
N THR A 164 -9.36 -9.12 -14.93
CA THR A 164 -10.20 -9.05 -13.71
C THR A 164 -11.44 -9.96 -13.81
N GLY A 165 -12.16 -9.90 -14.92
CA GLY A 165 -13.33 -10.75 -15.14
C GLY A 165 -13.02 -12.24 -15.11
N ASP A 166 -11.87 -12.67 -15.69
CA ASP A 166 -11.45 -14.07 -15.69
C ASP A 166 -11.08 -14.56 -14.29
N ILE A 167 -10.38 -13.72 -13.52
CA ILE A 167 -10.02 -14.00 -12.13
C ILE A 167 -11.29 -14.16 -11.28
N LEU A 168 -12.27 -13.26 -11.44
CA LEU A 168 -13.52 -13.32 -10.71
C LEU A 168 -14.36 -14.55 -11.09
N ARG A 169 -14.35 -14.99 -12.34
CA ARG A 169 -14.98 -16.26 -12.76
C ARG A 169 -14.35 -17.49 -12.08
N GLY A 170 -13.11 -17.39 -11.64
CA GLY A 170 -12.50 -18.40 -10.78
C GLY A 170 -13.05 -18.41 -9.36
N VAL A 171 -13.71 -17.34 -8.90
CA VAL A 171 -14.34 -17.26 -7.56
C VAL A 171 -15.80 -17.74 -7.60
N GLY A 172 -16.53 -17.43 -8.67
CA GLY A 172 -17.96 -17.70 -8.75
C GLY A 172 -18.57 -17.39 -10.11
N GLU A 173 -19.89 -17.46 -10.17
CA GLU A 173 -20.65 -16.99 -11.33
C GLU A 173 -20.61 -15.46 -11.36
N VAL A 174 -20.22 -14.91 -12.52
CA VAL A 174 -19.99 -13.45 -12.69
C VAL A 174 -21.03 -12.86 -13.63
N THR A 175 -21.78 -11.88 -13.12
CA THR A 175 -22.60 -10.97 -13.93
C THR A 175 -21.89 -9.64 -14.07
N THR A 176 -21.59 -9.20 -15.30
CA THR A 176 -21.01 -7.89 -15.56
C THR A 176 -22.11 -6.88 -15.86
N HIS A 177 -22.15 -5.79 -15.12
CA HIS A 177 -23.14 -4.72 -15.33
C HIS A 177 -22.63 -3.68 -16.34
N PRO A 178 -23.55 -2.98 -17.06
CA PRO A 178 -23.17 -1.88 -17.94
C PRO A 178 -22.33 -0.82 -17.24
N GLY A 179 -21.25 -0.36 -17.88
CA GLY A 179 -20.37 0.66 -17.34
C GLY A 179 -21.09 1.99 -17.08
N ARG A 180 -20.82 2.58 -15.91
CA ARG A 180 -21.29 3.92 -15.51
C ARG A 180 -20.16 4.65 -14.78
N ARG A 181 -20.16 5.99 -14.81
CA ARG A 181 -19.14 6.81 -14.11
C ARG A 181 -17.69 6.42 -14.47
N LYS A 182 -17.46 5.91 -15.70
CA LYS A 182 -16.17 5.36 -16.18
C LYS A 182 -15.66 4.19 -15.31
N ALA A 183 -16.57 3.37 -14.80
CA ALA A 183 -16.32 2.20 -13.98
C ALA A 183 -17.25 1.05 -14.37
N HIS A 184 -16.81 -0.18 -14.12
CA HIS A 184 -17.62 -1.39 -14.27
C HIS A 184 -17.81 -2.08 -12.93
N VAL A 185 -18.97 -2.73 -12.75
CA VAL A 185 -19.28 -3.59 -11.60
C VAL A 185 -19.45 -5.01 -12.06
N PHE A 186 -18.91 -5.92 -11.28
CA PHE A 186 -19.09 -7.36 -11.34
C PHE A 186 -19.86 -7.81 -10.09
N ASP A 187 -21.02 -8.43 -10.28
CA ASP A 187 -21.73 -9.19 -9.25
C ASP A 187 -21.22 -10.63 -9.33
N VAL A 188 -20.62 -11.13 -8.28
CA VAL A 188 -20.05 -12.47 -8.21
C VAL A 188 -20.80 -13.28 -7.16
N ARG A 189 -21.30 -14.44 -7.56
CA ARG A 189 -21.92 -15.44 -6.68
C ARG A 189 -20.91 -16.56 -6.46
N PRO A 190 -20.20 -16.59 -5.30
CA PRO A 190 -19.19 -17.57 -5.05
C PRO A 190 -19.71 -19.00 -5.16
N PHE A 191 -18.89 -19.90 -5.70
CA PHE A 191 -19.24 -21.31 -5.76
C PHE A 191 -19.33 -21.90 -4.35
N ALA A 192 -20.30 -22.79 -4.13
CA ALA A 192 -20.44 -23.52 -2.88
C ALA A 192 -19.34 -24.60 -2.75
N GLY A 193 -18.55 -24.55 -1.67
CA GLY A 193 -17.59 -25.60 -1.30
C GLY A 193 -16.12 -25.27 -1.59
N GLU A 194 -15.21 -25.90 -0.84
CA GLU A 194 -13.76 -25.70 -0.90
C GLU A 194 -13.11 -26.18 -2.22
N SER A 195 -13.82 -26.96 -3.04
CA SER A 195 -13.25 -27.67 -4.18
C SER A 195 -13.21 -26.91 -5.49
N SER A 196 -13.84 -25.75 -5.59
CA SER A 196 -14.05 -25.05 -6.85
C SER A 196 -12.86 -24.16 -7.29
N PHE A 197 -11.95 -23.85 -6.38
CA PHE A 197 -10.75 -23.05 -6.70
C PHE A 197 -9.53 -23.91 -7.10
N ARG A 198 -9.76 -24.90 -7.96
CA ARG A 198 -8.67 -25.76 -8.46
C ARG A 198 -7.73 -25.10 -9.46
N SER A 199 -7.98 -23.87 -9.90
CA SER A 199 -7.19 -23.26 -10.99
C SER A 199 -6.45 -21.97 -10.64
N ALA A 200 -6.65 -21.39 -9.47
CA ALA A 200 -5.72 -20.38 -8.98
C ALA A 200 -4.83 -21.03 -7.90
N GLU A 201 -3.81 -21.76 -8.33
CA GLU A 201 -2.62 -21.87 -7.50
C GLU A 201 -2.33 -20.47 -6.96
N PRO A 202 -2.03 -20.31 -5.64
CA PRO A 202 -1.59 -19.02 -5.13
C PRO A 202 -0.54 -18.51 -6.09
N ALA A 203 -0.75 -17.31 -6.63
CA ALA A 203 0.10 -16.78 -7.69
C ALA A 203 1.54 -17.02 -7.24
N LYS A 204 2.29 -17.80 -8.03
CA LYS A 204 3.63 -18.24 -7.66
C LYS A 204 4.39 -16.97 -7.32
N VAL A 205 4.79 -16.83 -6.05
CA VAL A 205 5.50 -15.64 -5.60
C VAL A 205 6.77 -15.55 -6.42
N PRO A 206 6.97 -14.48 -7.21
CA PRO A 206 8.14 -14.35 -8.04
C PRO A 206 9.40 -14.39 -7.17
N GLU A 207 10.41 -15.11 -7.62
CA GLU A 207 11.74 -15.11 -7.03
C GLU A 207 12.70 -14.45 -8.00
N VAL A 208 13.44 -13.47 -7.51
CA VAL A 208 14.42 -12.70 -8.29
C VAL A 208 15.80 -12.89 -7.69
N VAL A 209 16.70 -13.50 -8.44
CA VAL A 209 18.11 -13.62 -8.05
C VAL A 209 18.85 -12.36 -8.48
N VAL A 210 19.42 -11.64 -7.51
CA VAL A 210 20.23 -10.43 -7.72
C VAL A 210 21.70 -10.82 -7.49
N ALA A 211 22.29 -11.42 -8.52
CA ALA A 211 23.61 -12.06 -8.41
C ALA A 211 24.73 -11.09 -7.98
N GLU A 212 24.70 -9.83 -8.45
CA GLU A 212 25.67 -8.80 -8.13
C GLU A 212 25.70 -8.41 -6.63
N HIS A 213 24.63 -8.70 -5.91
CA HIS A 213 24.49 -8.45 -4.47
C HIS A 213 24.32 -9.73 -3.65
N GLY A 214 24.29 -10.91 -4.30
CA GLY A 214 24.05 -12.18 -3.65
C GLY A 214 22.73 -12.24 -2.89
N LEU A 215 21.66 -11.66 -3.46
CA LEU A 215 20.32 -11.64 -2.89
C LEU A 215 19.39 -12.58 -3.66
N VAL A 216 18.52 -13.25 -2.91
CA VAL A 216 17.36 -13.99 -3.44
C VAL A 216 16.11 -13.31 -2.90
N MET A 217 15.45 -12.53 -3.75
CA MET A 217 14.32 -11.71 -3.36
C MET A 217 12.99 -12.36 -3.75
N HIS A 218 12.10 -12.51 -2.81
CA HIS A 218 10.74 -12.93 -3.05
C HIS A 218 9.84 -11.72 -3.24
N GLY A 219 8.95 -11.75 -4.20
CA GLY A 219 7.94 -10.74 -4.41
C GLY A 219 6.78 -10.84 -3.41
N GLY A 220 5.86 -9.90 -3.50
CA GLY A 220 4.57 -9.89 -2.78
C GLY A 220 3.47 -9.32 -3.66
N PRO A 221 2.19 -9.65 -3.41
CA PRO A 221 1.08 -9.12 -4.19
C PRO A 221 1.02 -7.59 -4.09
N GLY A 222 1.12 -6.89 -5.23
CA GLY A 222 1.10 -5.43 -5.27
C GLY A 222 2.37 -4.73 -4.76
N VAL A 223 3.38 -5.47 -4.30
CA VAL A 223 4.67 -4.91 -3.86
C VAL A 223 5.48 -4.48 -5.07
N PHE A 224 6.08 -3.31 -5.00
CA PHE A 224 6.94 -2.77 -6.06
C PHE A 224 8.13 -3.70 -6.34
N SER A 225 8.46 -3.87 -7.62
CA SER A 225 9.59 -4.71 -8.07
C SER A 225 9.52 -6.17 -7.60
N SER A 226 8.30 -6.74 -7.53
CA SER A 226 8.10 -8.12 -7.13
C SER A 226 8.69 -9.15 -8.11
N ASP A 227 8.79 -8.83 -9.40
CA ASP A 227 9.19 -9.71 -10.49
C ASP A 227 10.58 -9.39 -11.08
N ARG A 228 11.24 -8.34 -10.59
CA ARG A 228 12.55 -7.89 -11.08
C ARG A 228 13.24 -7.01 -10.05
N PHE A 229 14.56 -6.85 -10.18
CA PHE A 229 15.31 -5.86 -9.41
C PHE A 229 15.34 -4.53 -10.18
N ASP A 230 14.60 -3.54 -9.68
CA ASP A 230 14.43 -2.24 -10.34
C ASP A 230 15.77 -1.51 -10.54
N LEU A 231 15.90 -0.79 -11.65
CA LEU A 231 17.14 -0.09 -11.99
C LEU A 231 17.48 1.02 -10.98
N GLY A 232 16.48 1.74 -10.47
CA GLY A 232 16.70 2.76 -9.42
C GLY A 232 17.23 2.13 -8.15
N THR A 233 16.59 1.08 -7.67
CA THR A 233 17.04 0.29 -6.51
C THR A 233 18.45 -0.25 -6.71
N ARG A 234 18.79 -0.76 -7.92
CA ARG A 234 20.12 -1.26 -8.27
C ARG A 234 21.20 -0.19 -8.16
N LEU A 235 20.94 1.02 -8.66
CA LEU A 235 21.88 2.15 -8.58
C LEU A 235 22.14 2.57 -7.13
N LEU A 236 21.07 2.69 -6.32
CA LEU A 236 21.19 3.04 -4.91
C LEU A 236 21.88 1.93 -4.10
N ALA A 237 21.57 0.67 -4.37
CA ALA A 237 22.22 -0.49 -3.79
C ALA A 237 23.74 -0.51 -4.01
N GLY A 238 24.19 -0.17 -5.22
CA GLY A 238 25.61 -0.03 -5.54
C GLY A 238 26.32 1.03 -4.69
N GLN A 239 25.62 2.12 -4.33
CA GLN A 239 26.19 3.17 -3.47
C GLN A 239 26.33 2.71 -2.02
N ILE A 240 25.42 1.88 -1.50
CA ILE A 240 25.54 1.30 -0.15
C ILE A 240 26.84 0.49 -0.05
N ALA A 241 27.06 -0.43 -0.97
CA ALA A 241 28.23 -1.30 -0.97
C ALA A 241 29.57 -0.52 -1.11
N SER A 242 29.59 0.51 -2.01
CA SER A 242 30.82 1.24 -2.32
C SER A 242 31.18 2.32 -1.30
N ARG A 243 30.24 2.79 -0.49
CA ARG A 243 30.42 3.95 0.40
C ARG A 243 30.27 3.66 1.88
N ALA A 244 29.93 2.43 2.26
CA ALA A 244 29.71 2.05 3.65
C ALA A 244 30.91 2.45 4.55
N GLU A 245 32.12 2.18 4.10
CA GLU A 245 33.34 2.52 4.87
C GLU A 245 33.56 4.04 5.02
N SER A 246 33.11 4.85 4.06
CA SER A 246 33.30 6.30 4.06
C SER A 246 32.34 7.06 4.98
N LEU A 247 31.22 6.43 5.40
CA LEU A 247 30.24 7.03 6.29
C LEU A 247 30.63 6.96 7.78
N GLY A 248 31.70 6.24 8.11
CA GLY A 248 32.07 6.00 9.50
C GLY A 248 31.08 5.11 10.24
N VAL A 249 30.86 5.36 11.54
CA VAL A 249 29.95 4.54 12.35
C VAL A 249 28.50 4.98 12.09
N VAL A 250 27.74 4.11 11.47
CA VAL A 250 26.29 4.25 11.24
C VAL A 250 25.58 3.35 12.25
N ARG A 251 24.67 3.88 13.06
CA ARG A 251 23.94 3.17 14.12
C ARG A 251 22.47 2.96 13.78
N THR A 252 21.85 3.91 13.09
CA THR A 252 20.43 3.85 12.74
C THR A 252 20.26 4.10 11.24
N VAL A 253 19.76 3.09 10.53
CA VAL A 253 19.42 3.18 9.11
C VAL A 253 17.92 3.00 8.92
N VAL A 254 17.32 3.77 8.04
CA VAL A 254 15.92 3.63 7.64
C VAL A 254 15.84 3.32 6.14
N ASP A 255 15.23 2.21 5.78
CA ASP A 255 14.77 1.90 4.41
C ASP A 255 13.34 2.43 4.27
N LEU A 256 13.21 3.63 3.70
CA LEU A 256 11.96 4.38 3.65
C LEU A 256 11.20 4.13 2.35
N GLY A 257 10.02 3.54 2.45
CA GLY A 257 9.31 2.92 1.32
C GLY A 257 10.01 1.61 0.94
N CYS A 258 10.18 0.71 1.92
CA CYS A 258 11.09 -0.43 1.82
C CYS A 258 10.70 -1.46 0.75
N GLY A 259 9.42 -1.52 0.34
CA GLY A 259 8.95 -2.49 -0.63
C GLY A 259 9.30 -3.93 -0.25
N ASN A 260 10.10 -4.61 -1.07
CA ASN A 260 10.59 -5.96 -0.77
C ASN A 260 11.80 -6.02 0.18
N GLY A 261 12.29 -4.88 0.67
CA GLY A 261 13.35 -4.76 1.67
C GLY A 261 14.79 -4.83 1.16
N ALA A 262 15.00 -4.75 -0.15
CA ALA A 262 16.34 -4.96 -0.74
C ALA A 262 17.41 -4.00 -0.23
N LEU A 263 17.11 -2.70 -0.11
CA LEU A 263 18.06 -1.68 0.35
C LEU A 263 18.40 -1.88 1.83
N GLY A 264 17.39 -2.12 2.68
CA GLY A 264 17.58 -2.38 4.10
C GLY A 264 18.35 -3.67 4.36
N ILE A 265 18.16 -4.73 3.57
CA ILE A 265 18.96 -5.97 3.67
C ILE A 265 20.44 -5.70 3.36
N LEU A 266 20.73 -4.89 2.34
CA LEU A 266 22.10 -4.48 2.04
C LEU A 266 22.66 -3.60 3.16
N ALA A 267 21.86 -2.70 3.75
CA ALA A 267 22.27 -1.94 4.91
C ALA A 267 22.62 -2.84 6.11
N LEU A 268 21.83 -3.87 6.41
CA LEU A 268 22.15 -4.86 7.45
C LEU A 268 23.48 -5.58 7.23
N ARG A 269 23.87 -5.80 5.97
CA ARG A 269 25.13 -6.46 5.60
C ARG A 269 26.35 -5.53 5.69
N HIS A 270 26.18 -4.28 5.27
CA HIS A 270 27.28 -3.32 5.15
C HIS A 270 27.48 -2.45 6.39
N PHE A 271 26.47 -2.34 7.27
CA PHE A 271 26.56 -1.62 8.55
C PHE A 271 26.30 -2.60 9.71
N PRO A 272 27.34 -3.33 10.16
CA PRO A 272 27.19 -4.42 11.13
C PRO A 272 26.74 -3.95 12.51
N GLU A 273 26.95 -2.69 12.86
CA GLU A 273 26.52 -2.10 14.15
C GLU A 273 25.15 -1.41 14.07
N ALA A 274 24.57 -1.28 12.88
CA ALA A 274 23.34 -0.53 12.70
C ALA A 274 22.10 -1.36 13.04
N SER A 275 21.13 -0.70 13.67
CA SER A 275 19.72 -1.05 13.60
C SER A 275 19.15 -0.59 12.27
N VAL A 276 18.42 -1.45 11.57
CA VAL A 276 17.82 -1.11 10.28
C VAL A 276 16.31 -1.20 10.38
N HIS A 277 15.64 -0.09 10.08
CA HIS A 277 14.20 0.04 10.16
C HIS A 277 13.59 0.02 8.75
N PHE A 278 12.67 -0.89 8.52
CA PHE A 278 11.96 -1.09 7.27
C PHE A 278 10.58 -0.45 7.38
N LEU A 279 10.40 0.68 6.72
CA LEU A 279 9.16 1.46 6.77
C LEU A 279 8.45 1.44 5.42
N ASP A 280 7.16 1.11 5.42
CA ASP A 280 6.32 1.20 4.23
C ASP A 280 4.87 1.48 4.64
N ASP A 281 4.09 2.09 3.76
CA ASP A 281 2.64 2.24 3.92
C ASP A 281 1.91 0.90 3.76
N SER A 282 2.45 -0.01 2.93
CA SER A 282 1.88 -1.31 2.64
C SER A 282 2.30 -2.38 3.67
N ARG A 283 1.31 -2.98 4.33
CA ARG A 283 1.50 -4.13 5.23
C ARG A 283 2.10 -5.32 4.50
N THR A 284 1.68 -5.54 3.25
CA THR A 284 2.22 -6.60 2.38
C THR A 284 3.68 -6.35 2.03
N ALA A 285 4.09 -5.10 1.80
CA ALA A 285 5.49 -4.74 1.59
C ALA A 285 6.33 -5.06 2.84
N VAL A 286 5.90 -4.61 4.02
CA VAL A 286 6.56 -4.88 5.30
C VAL A 286 6.68 -6.39 5.57
N ALA A 287 5.61 -7.16 5.35
CA ALA A 287 5.62 -8.61 5.51
C ALA A 287 6.58 -9.29 4.50
N THR A 288 6.63 -8.78 3.26
CA THR A 288 7.55 -9.26 2.22
C THR A 288 9.01 -8.97 2.59
N ALA A 289 9.31 -7.75 3.06
CA ALA A 289 10.64 -7.39 3.54
C ALA A 289 11.10 -8.31 4.68
N ARG A 290 10.23 -8.58 5.67
CA ARG A 290 10.50 -9.49 6.79
C ARG A 290 10.86 -10.90 6.29
N ARG A 291 10.11 -11.44 5.33
CA ARG A 291 10.40 -12.75 4.72
C ARG A 291 11.76 -12.74 4.00
N ASN A 292 12.07 -11.68 3.26
CA ASN A 292 13.31 -11.55 2.53
C ASN A 292 14.55 -11.44 3.43
N ILE A 293 14.42 -10.83 4.62
CA ILE A 293 15.50 -10.79 5.60
C ILE A 293 15.81 -12.17 6.11
N LEU A 294 14.81 -13.00 6.40
CA LEU A 294 15.03 -14.39 6.83
C LEU A 294 15.78 -15.21 5.78
N ALA A 295 15.53 -14.96 4.49
CA ALA A 295 16.22 -15.62 3.39
C ALA A 295 17.66 -15.11 3.15
N ASN A 296 17.90 -13.80 3.36
CA ASN A 296 19.12 -13.14 2.92
C ASN A 296 20.07 -12.69 4.04
N ALA A 297 19.55 -12.44 5.24
CA ALA A 297 20.30 -11.92 6.39
C ALA A 297 19.80 -12.51 7.72
N PRO A 298 19.63 -13.86 7.86
CA PRO A 298 18.99 -14.48 9.03
C PRO A 298 19.72 -14.19 10.35
N LYS A 299 21.03 -13.94 10.31
CA LYS A 299 21.84 -13.61 11.50
C LYS A 299 21.69 -12.14 11.95
N SER A 300 20.99 -11.31 11.17
CA SER A 300 20.80 -9.89 11.46
C SER A 300 19.34 -9.54 11.81
N VAL A 301 18.49 -10.54 12.01
CA VAL A 301 17.06 -10.35 12.29
C VAL A 301 16.85 -9.51 13.57
N ASP A 302 17.68 -9.69 14.58
CA ASP A 302 17.60 -8.95 15.86
C ASP A 302 17.87 -7.44 15.70
N ARG A 303 18.45 -7.02 14.56
CA ARG A 303 18.73 -5.63 14.21
C ARG A 303 17.76 -5.07 13.18
N ALA A 304 16.76 -5.84 12.77
CA ALA A 304 15.77 -5.47 11.78
C ALA A 304 14.43 -5.13 12.46
N TYR A 305 13.96 -3.91 12.26
CA TYR A 305 12.71 -3.40 12.82
C TYR A 305 11.74 -3.07 11.69
N PHE A 306 10.45 -3.31 11.89
CA PHE A 306 9.44 -3.21 10.85
C PHE A 306 8.30 -2.32 11.32
N LEU A 307 7.94 -1.34 10.48
CA LEU A 307 6.86 -0.41 10.77
C LEU A 307 6.01 -0.18 9.51
N CYS A 308 4.71 -0.48 9.63
CA CYS A 308 3.74 -0.06 8.62
C CYS A 308 3.19 1.32 9.02
N ALA A 309 3.54 2.36 8.27
CA ALA A 309 3.19 3.73 8.60
C ALA A 309 3.20 4.65 7.38
N ASP A 310 2.53 5.81 7.52
CA ASP A 310 2.69 6.93 6.61
C ASP A 310 4.05 7.60 6.86
N VAL A 311 5.00 7.34 5.98
CA VAL A 311 6.39 7.77 6.07
C VAL A 311 7.03 7.27 7.39
N PHE A 312 7.27 8.14 8.39
CA PHE A 312 7.81 7.75 9.71
C PHE A 312 6.72 7.51 10.76
N GLY A 313 5.47 7.89 10.48
CA GLY A 313 4.41 7.94 11.48
C GLY A 313 4.65 9.03 12.53
N ASP A 314 3.69 9.19 13.44
CA ASP A 314 3.73 10.26 14.44
C ASP A 314 4.64 9.95 15.65
N ALA A 315 5.05 8.70 15.81
CA ALA A 315 5.75 8.21 17.00
C ALA A 315 7.28 8.06 16.83
N TRP A 316 7.84 8.45 15.68
CA TRP A 316 9.29 8.32 15.48
C TRP A 316 10.07 9.32 16.35
N THR A 317 10.99 8.82 17.18
CA THR A 317 11.77 9.64 18.11
C THR A 317 13.28 9.42 18.05
N GLU A 318 13.74 8.39 17.36
CA GLU A 318 15.17 8.06 17.30
C GLU A 318 15.90 8.90 16.24
N PRO A 319 17.11 9.44 16.55
CA PRO A 319 17.93 10.11 15.55
C PRO A 319 18.42 9.11 14.50
N ILE A 320 18.40 9.49 13.24
CA ILE A 320 18.73 8.62 12.10
C ILE A 320 20.04 9.06 11.49
N ASP A 321 20.98 8.12 11.25
CA ASP A 321 22.24 8.42 10.57
C ASP A 321 22.13 8.33 9.06
N LEU A 322 21.28 7.41 8.54
CA LEU A 322 21.11 7.22 7.11
C LEU A 322 19.67 6.85 6.77
N VAL A 323 19.07 7.60 5.86
CA VAL A 323 17.81 7.25 5.21
C VAL A 323 18.08 6.82 3.78
N LEU A 324 17.63 5.62 3.40
CA LEU A 324 17.63 5.10 2.03
C LEU A 324 16.22 5.25 1.47
N CYS A 325 16.06 5.87 0.32
CA CYS A 325 14.74 6.17 -0.22
C CYS A 325 14.68 5.98 -1.73
N ASN A 326 13.78 5.10 -2.17
CA ASN A 326 13.35 4.97 -3.56
C ASN A 326 11.87 5.33 -3.65
N PRO A 327 11.50 6.62 -3.75
CA PRO A 327 10.11 7.06 -3.68
C PRO A 327 9.25 6.47 -4.79
N PRO A 328 7.91 6.32 -4.62
CA PRO A 328 7.03 5.77 -5.64
C PRO A 328 6.94 6.68 -6.86
N PHE A 329 7.07 6.10 -8.08
CA PHE A 329 7.05 6.83 -9.36
C PHE A 329 5.78 6.58 -10.20
N HIS A 330 4.90 5.64 -9.80
CA HIS A 330 3.86 5.07 -10.67
C HIS A 330 2.45 5.59 -10.40
N HIS A 331 2.27 6.55 -9.49
CA HIS A 331 1.02 7.28 -9.31
C HIS A 331 0.90 8.44 -10.30
N THR A 332 -0.24 9.15 -10.29
CA THR A 332 -0.31 10.40 -11.06
C THR A 332 0.83 11.31 -10.60
N LYS A 333 1.40 12.09 -11.53
CA LYS A 333 2.58 12.93 -11.26
C LYS A 333 2.43 13.79 -9.99
N ALA A 334 1.24 14.35 -9.77
CA ALA A 334 0.95 15.17 -8.60
C ALA A 334 1.01 14.38 -7.27
N MET A 335 0.47 13.17 -7.22
CA MET A 335 0.50 12.33 -6.01
C MET A 335 1.90 11.82 -5.70
N SER A 336 2.64 11.34 -6.70
CA SER A 336 4.02 10.87 -6.50
C SER A 336 4.94 11.98 -6.02
N ASP A 337 4.75 13.20 -6.53
CA ASP A 337 5.52 14.38 -6.14
C ASP A 337 5.23 14.80 -4.68
N GLU A 338 3.99 14.70 -4.22
CA GLU A 338 3.62 15.06 -2.85
C GLU A 338 4.15 14.01 -1.86
N VAL A 339 3.97 12.71 -2.13
CA VAL A 339 4.49 11.63 -1.28
C VAL A 339 6.01 11.73 -1.15
N ALA A 340 6.74 11.90 -2.28
CA ALA A 340 8.19 12.06 -2.26
C ALA A 340 8.60 13.30 -1.44
N TRP A 341 7.86 14.41 -1.57
CA TRP A 341 8.12 15.63 -0.79
C TRP A 341 7.94 15.38 0.72
N GLN A 342 6.89 14.69 1.14
CA GLN A 342 6.68 14.33 2.55
C GLN A 342 7.80 13.41 3.07
N MET A 343 8.24 12.43 2.27
CA MET A 343 9.36 11.58 2.61
C MET A 343 10.64 12.40 2.85
N PHE A 344 10.93 13.40 2.00
CA PHE A 344 12.11 14.25 2.17
C PHE A 344 12.02 15.17 3.40
N VAL A 345 10.86 15.81 3.61
CA VAL A 345 10.64 16.71 4.75
C VAL A 345 10.75 15.95 6.07
N GLN A 346 10.12 14.79 6.17
CA GLN A 346 10.19 13.99 7.39
C GLN A 346 11.59 13.40 7.59
N SER A 347 12.28 12.97 6.53
CA SER A 347 13.70 12.55 6.63
C SER A 347 14.56 13.68 7.18
N HIS A 348 14.43 14.90 6.65
CA HIS A 348 15.20 16.05 7.14
C HIS A 348 14.93 16.33 8.63
N ARG A 349 13.70 16.16 9.10
CA ARG A 349 13.34 16.38 10.53
C ARG A 349 13.96 15.33 11.46
N ASN A 350 14.01 14.07 11.02
CA ASN A 350 14.38 12.94 11.85
C ASN A 350 15.87 12.53 11.73
N LEU A 351 16.60 13.01 10.72
CA LEU A 351 18.04 12.78 10.61
C LEU A 351 18.78 13.41 11.78
N ALA A 352 19.79 12.74 12.27
CA ALA A 352 20.77 13.31 13.20
C ALA A 352 21.57 14.45 12.53
N PRO A 353 22.19 15.38 13.28
CA PRO A 353 23.18 16.30 12.72
C PRO A 353 24.31 15.52 12.04
N GLY A 354 24.56 15.78 10.77
CA GLY A 354 25.50 15.03 9.95
C GLY A 354 24.95 13.76 9.32
N GLY A 355 23.73 13.36 9.65
CA GLY A 355 23.03 12.24 9.00
C GLY A 355 22.64 12.54 7.57
N GLU A 356 22.51 11.51 6.74
CA GLU A 356 22.31 11.64 5.31
C GLU A 356 20.99 11.02 4.82
N LEU A 357 20.35 11.69 3.86
CA LEU A 357 19.28 11.13 3.04
C LEU A 357 19.85 10.77 1.67
N TRP A 358 19.78 9.48 1.30
CA TRP A 358 20.12 9.01 -0.04
C TRP A 358 18.86 8.68 -0.81
N VAL A 359 18.67 9.32 -1.96
CA VAL A 359 17.46 9.19 -2.79
C VAL A 359 17.83 8.79 -4.19
N VAL A 360 17.13 7.81 -4.75
CA VAL A 360 17.14 7.56 -6.18
C VAL A 360 15.86 8.08 -6.82
N GLY A 361 15.95 8.66 -8.00
CA GLY A 361 14.79 9.12 -8.74
C GLY A 361 15.05 9.34 -10.22
N ASN A 362 13.97 9.37 -11.00
CA ASN A 362 14.07 9.77 -12.40
C ASN A 362 14.53 11.23 -12.51
N ARG A 363 15.43 11.53 -13.45
CA ARG A 363 15.98 12.88 -13.65
C ARG A 363 14.93 13.96 -13.85
N HIS A 364 13.82 13.65 -14.51
CA HIS A 364 12.75 14.60 -14.79
C HIS A 364 11.89 14.99 -13.56
N LEU A 365 12.05 14.31 -12.40
CA LEU A 365 11.30 14.59 -11.18
C LEU A 365 11.85 15.80 -10.40
N GLY A 366 13.02 16.32 -10.78
CA GLY A 366 13.59 17.52 -10.19
C GLY A 366 13.95 17.39 -8.71
N TYR A 367 14.28 16.20 -8.23
CA TYR A 367 14.62 15.93 -6.82
C TYR A 367 15.83 16.72 -6.36
N HIS A 368 16.80 16.98 -7.25
CA HIS A 368 17.96 17.83 -6.95
C HIS A 368 17.53 19.21 -6.42
N ALA A 369 16.63 19.90 -7.12
CA ALA A 369 16.14 21.22 -6.71
C ALA A 369 15.34 21.16 -5.39
N LYS A 370 14.53 20.12 -5.20
CA LYS A 370 13.75 19.92 -3.97
C LYS A 370 14.66 19.70 -2.75
N LEU A 371 15.64 18.83 -2.87
CA LEU A 371 16.61 18.51 -1.82
C LEU A 371 17.51 19.72 -1.52
N SER A 372 18.03 20.41 -2.54
CA SER A 372 18.82 21.62 -2.35
C SER A 372 18.07 22.71 -1.58
N ARG A 373 16.77 22.89 -1.88
CA ARG A 373 15.93 23.86 -1.16
C ARG A 373 15.68 23.45 0.30
N LEU A 374 15.55 22.17 0.58
CA LEU A 374 15.19 21.65 1.91
C LEU A 374 16.42 21.53 2.83
N PHE A 375 17.51 20.98 2.31
CA PHE A 375 18.74 20.68 3.08
C PHE A 375 19.81 21.76 2.97
N GLY A 376 19.72 22.69 2.00
CA GLY A 376 20.78 23.65 1.70
C GLY A 376 21.99 23.04 0.97
N ASN A 377 22.00 21.72 0.79
CA ASN A 377 23.05 20.97 0.11
C ASN A 377 22.48 19.78 -0.64
N VAL A 378 23.15 19.37 -1.69
CA VAL A 378 22.87 18.13 -2.42
C VAL A 378 24.10 17.73 -3.22
N ARG A 379 24.47 16.47 -3.17
CA ARG A 379 25.55 15.90 -3.99
C ARG A 379 25.03 14.70 -4.79
N GLN A 380 25.51 14.56 -5.99
CA GLN A 380 25.22 13.42 -6.84
C GLN A 380 26.17 12.28 -6.49
N LEU A 381 25.62 11.13 -6.09
CA LEU A 381 26.40 9.92 -5.80
C LEU A 381 26.62 9.10 -7.06
N ASP A 382 25.60 9.02 -7.93
CA ASP A 382 25.65 8.25 -9.17
C ASP A 382 24.69 8.83 -10.22
N ALA A 383 24.87 8.48 -11.47
CA ALA A 383 24.06 8.92 -12.58
C ALA A 383 23.91 7.88 -13.67
N HIS A 384 22.68 7.72 -14.12
CA HIS A 384 22.29 6.95 -15.29
C HIS A 384 21.48 7.85 -16.24
N PRO A 385 21.38 7.59 -17.55
CA PRO A 385 20.58 8.42 -18.46
C PRO A 385 19.14 8.70 -17.99
N LYS A 386 18.50 7.77 -17.30
CA LYS A 386 17.12 7.91 -16.78
C LYS A 386 17.05 8.27 -15.30
N PHE A 387 18.03 7.88 -14.49
CA PHE A 387 18.01 7.99 -13.04
C PHE A 387 19.19 8.80 -12.51
N VAL A 388 19.06 9.30 -11.30
CA VAL A 388 20.12 9.91 -10.52
C VAL A 388 20.03 9.46 -9.07
N VAL A 389 21.17 9.20 -8.44
CA VAL A 389 21.27 8.98 -6.99
C VAL A 389 21.83 10.23 -6.35
N LEU A 390 21.10 10.79 -5.41
CA LEU A 390 21.40 12.03 -4.72
C LEU A 390 21.57 11.78 -3.22
N ALA A 391 22.46 12.52 -2.58
CA ALA A 391 22.60 12.57 -1.14
C ALA A 391 22.51 14.01 -0.65
N SER A 392 21.86 14.18 0.50
CA SER A 392 21.80 15.45 1.24
C SER A 392 22.06 15.18 2.71
N THR A 393 22.79 16.09 3.36
CA THR A 393 23.21 15.99 4.77
C THR A 393 22.43 17.00 5.60
N ARG A 394 21.97 16.59 6.79
CA ARG A 394 21.35 17.50 7.76
C ARG A 394 22.34 18.33 8.54
#